data_caba5dd777e73bd24216aa8a635f0552
#
_entry.id   caba5dd777e73bd24216aa8a635f0552
#
_cell.length_a   1.000
_cell.length_b   1.000
_cell.length_c   1.000
_cell.angle_alpha   90.00
_cell.angle_beta   90.00
_cell.angle_gamma   90.00
#
_symmetry.space_group_name_H-M   'P 1'
#
loop_
_entity.id
_entity.type
_entity.pdbx_description
1 polymer ?
#
loop_
_entity_poly.entity_id
_entity_poly.type
_entity_poly.pdbx_seq_one_letter_code
_entity_poly.pdbx_strand_id
1 'polypeptide(L)'
;MDNIEKGNPIKLIEEHKNSIFFLKKGSVKIVNAKTDLVKYIVKRGNIFGELALYDQKAAKEEVAYALEDCIICYIEAEQMDELMEKHKSLKNGVLKIYGLRIRKLERRLSDLLYKDSATRIKEFIVEYIEEFGEEKGAGKLVANNLLSHKEIANLTNTSRQTVSNVLSNMRKKGIIKYDSNSISVN
;
A
#
# COMPACT_ATOMS: atom_id res chain seq x y z
N MET A 1 -17.67 1.63 -12.72
CA MET A 1 -16.90 0.56 -12.08
C MET A 1 -15.89 0.09 -13.09
N ASP A 2 -14.60 0.26 -12.79
CA ASP A 2 -13.56 0.12 -13.78
C ASP A 2 -12.66 -1.06 -13.43
N ASN A 3 -12.33 -1.86 -14.45
CA ASN A 3 -11.41 -2.97 -14.34
C ASN A 3 -10.04 -2.52 -14.85
N ILE A 4 -9.03 -2.66 -14.00
CA ILE A 4 -7.64 -2.27 -14.30
C ILE A 4 -6.77 -3.52 -14.25
N GLU A 5 -6.10 -3.82 -15.34
CA GLU A 5 -5.18 -4.96 -15.40
C GLU A 5 -3.90 -4.69 -14.60
N LYS A 6 -3.31 -5.76 -14.09
CA LYS A 6 -2.03 -5.73 -13.37
C LYS A 6 -0.95 -4.96 -14.14
N GLY A 7 -0.22 -4.11 -13.42
CA GLY A 7 0.90 -3.33 -13.94
C GLY A 7 0.52 -1.99 -14.57
N ASN A 8 -0.77 -1.77 -14.86
CA ASN A 8 -1.22 -0.54 -15.49
C ASN A 8 -1.36 0.59 -14.47
N PRO A 9 -1.06 1.84 -14.89
CA PRO A 9 -1.41 3.02 -14.12
C PRO A 9 -2.93 3.16 -14.06
N ILE A 10 -3.42 3.63 -12.93
CA ILE A 10 -4.84 3.95 -12.76
C ILE A 10 -5.07 5.35 -13.34
N LYS A 11 -5.31 5.41 -14.65
CA LYS A 11 -5.50 6.66 -15.41
C LYS A 11 -6.70 7.48 -14.94
N LEU A 12 -7.66 6.85 -14.26
CA LEU A 12 -8.79 7.52 -13.64
C LEU A 12 -8.38 8.69 -12.74
N ILE A 13 -7.18 8.65 -12.16
CA ILE A 13 -6.64 9.77 -11.38
C ILE A 13 -6.38 11.00 -12.25
N GLU A 14 -6.00 10.82 -13.52
CA GLU A 14 -5.81 11.93 -14.45
C GLU A 14 -7.15 12.51 -14.93
N GLU A 15 -8.15 11.66 -15.14
CA GLU A 15 -9.49 12.02 -15.59
C GLU A 15 -10.35 12.55 -14.43
N HIS A 16 -10.18 11.99 -13.22
CA HIS A 16 -10.94 12.32 -12.02
C HIS A 16 -10.05 12.86 -10.89
N LYS A 17 -9.34 13.96 -11.18
CA LYS A 17 -8.30 14.57 -10.29
C LYS A 17 -8.80 14.96 -8.90
N ASN A 18 -10.11 15.13 -8.75
CA ASN A 18 -10.78 15.52 -7.51
C ASN A 18 -11.66 14.39 -6.97
N SER A 19 -11.25 13.14 -7.12
CA SER A 19 -12.06 12.01 -6.70
C SER A 19 -11.34 11.15 -5.67
N ILE A 20 -12.16 10.50 -4.84
CA ILE A 20 -11.73 9.44 -3.93
C ILE A 20 -12.05 8.11 -4.58
N PHE A 21 -11.12 7.19 -4.53
CA PHE A 21 -11.22 5.87 -5.14
C PHE A 21 -11.42 4.79 -4.07
N PHE A 22 -12.31 3.86 -4.34
CA PHE A 22 -12.58 2.68 -3.52
C PHE A 22 -12.03 1.44 -4.23
N LEU A 23 -11.11 0.74 -3.59
CA LEU A 23 -10.55 -0.50 -4.11
C LEU A 23 -11.42 -1.69 -3.68
N LYS A 24 -12.22 -2.22 -4.60
CA LYS A 24 -13.11 -3.37 -4.35
C LYS A 24 -12.41 -4.71 -4.49
N LYS A 25 -11.43 -4.79 -5.38
CA LYS A 25 -10.62 -5.99 -5.64
C LYS A 25 -9.19 -5.61 -5.97
N GLY A 26 -8.25 -6.46 -5.60
CA GLY A 26 -6.83 -6.30 -5.91
C GLY A 26 -6.08 -5.45 -4.90
N SER A 27 -4.88 -5.04 -5.28
CA SER A 27 -3.94 -4.22 -4.51
C SER A 27 -3.33 -3.14 -5.41
N VAL A 28 -3.15 -1.95 -4.85
CA VAL A 28 -2.66 -0.77 -5.56
C VAL A 28 -1.47 -0.19 -4.83
N LYS A 29 -0.42 0.21 -5.53
CA LYS A 29 0.66 1.02 -4.97
C LYS A 29 0.46 2.49 -5.33
N ILE A 30 0.68 3.37 -4.36
CA ILE A 30 0.69 4.82 -4.55
C ILE A 30 2.14 5.29 -4.60
N VAL A 31 2.46 6.02 -5.65
CA VAL A 31 3.81 6.47 -5.99
C VAL A 31 3.82 7.99 -6.07
N ASN A 32 4.90 8.61 -5.62
CA ASN A 32 5.12 10.03 -5.89
C ASN A 32 5.54 10.22 -7.34
N ALA A 33 4.79 11.01 -8.11
CA ALA A 33 5.01 11.22 -9.54
C ALA A 33 6.39 11.83 -9.90
N LYS A 34 6.98 12.61 -8.97
CA LYS A 34 8.25 13.30 -9.21
C LYS A 34 9.46 12.42 -8.91
N THR A 35 9.36 11.58 -7.88
CA THR A 35 10.52 10.82 -7.34
C THR A 35 10.45 9.34 -7.63
N ASP A 36 9.35 8.84 -8.18
CA ASP A 36 9.07 7.40 -8.39
C ASP A 36 9.17 6.57 -7.09
N LEU A 37 9.01 7.22 -5.93
CA LEU A 37 9.04 6.55 -4.65
C LEU A 37 7.66 6.00 -4.28
N VAL A 38 7.62 4.71 -3.91
CA VAL A 38 6.40 4.10 -3.38
C VAL A 38 6.11 4.68 -2.00
N LYS A 39 4.98 5.36 -1.87
CA LYS A 39 4.52 5.96 -0.61
C LYS A 39 3.89 4.92 0.31
N TYR A 40 2.93 4.17 -0.23
CA TYR A 40 2.21 3.11 0.48
C TYR A 40 1.48 2.18 -0.49
N ILE A 41 0.96 1.08 0.07
CA ILE A 41 0.16 0.10 -0.67
C ILE A 41 -1.25 0.13 -0.09
N VAL A 42 -2.23 0.02 -0.97
CA VAL A 42 -3.66 -0.05 -0.65
C VAL A 42 -4.15 -1.45 -0.95
N LYS A 43 -4.81 -2.08 0.01
CA LYS A 43 -5.48 -3.37 -0.18
C LYS A 43 -6.98 -3.19 -0.39
N ARG A 44 -7.63 -4.24 -0.91
CA ARG A 44 -9.10 -4.28 -1.07
C ARG A 44 -9.83 -3.81 0.19
N GLY A 45 -10.94 -3.13 0.00
CA GLY A 45 -11.76 -2.58 1.09
C GLY A 45 -11.30 -1.23 1.62
N ASN A 46 -10.22 -0.65 1.07
CA ASN A 46 -9.72 0.66 1.45
C ASN A 46 -9.91 1.70 0.34
N ILE A 47 -9.71 2.96 0.72
CA ILE A 47 -9.74 4.11 -0.18
C ILE A 47 -8.34 4.62 -0.50
N PHE A 48 -8.20 5.33 -1.61
CA PHE A 48 -7.02 6.12 -1.98
C PHE A 48 -7.45 7.35 -2.79
N GLY A 49 -6.52 8.30 -3.00
CA GLY A 49 -6.84 9.59 -3.61
C GLY A 49 -7.55 10.56 -2.68
N GLU A 50 -7.66 10.23 -1.40
CA GLU A 50 -8.36 11.04 -0.39
C GLU A 50 -7.72 12.40 -0.12
N LEU A 51 -6.49 12.65 -0.59
CA LEU A 51 -5.89 13.99 -0.57
C LEU A 51 -6.71 15.00 -1.37
N ALA A 52 -7.49 14.53 -2.35
CA ALA A 52 -8.40 15.38 -3.11
C ALA A 52 -9.43 16.11 -2.23
N LEU A 53 -9.76 15.58 -1.04
CA LEU A 53 -10.66 16.24 -0.07
C LEU A 53 -10.08 17.52 0.53
N TYR A 54 -8.75 17.61 0.67
CA TYR A 54 -8.13 18.65 1.49
C TYR A 54 -7.00 19.39 0.78
N ASP A 55 -6.30 18.74 -0.14
CA ASP A 55 -5.16 19.30 -0.87
C ASP A 55 -5.07 18.74 -2.28
N GLN A 56 -5.77 19.39 -3.20
CA GLN A 56 -5.78 19.03 -4.61
C GLN A 56 -4.39 19.11 -5.27
N LYS A 57 -3.49 19.96 -4.74
CA LYS A 57 -2.12 20.07 -5.26
C LYS A 57 -1.31 18.83 -4.88
N ALA A 58 -1.40 18.40 -3.63
CA ALA A 58 -0.75 17.16 -3.18
C ALA A 58 -1.32 15.92 -3.85
N ALA A 59 -2.63 15.88 -4.11
CA ALA A 59 -3.28 14.80 -4.84
C ALA A 59 -2.71 14.61 -6.26
N LYS A 60 -2.38 15.69 -6.96
CA LYS A 60 -1.77 15.66 -8.30
C LYS A 60 -0.33 15.13 -8.33
N GLU A 61 0.32 15.02 -7.19
CA GLU A 61 1.66 14.45 -7.07
C GLU A 61 1.65 12.94 -6.84
N GLU A 62 0.48 12.32 -6.77
CA GLU A 62 0.32 10.88 -6.61
C GLU A 62 -0.10 10.20 -7.91
N VAL A 63 0.54 9.06 -8.18
CA VAL A 63 0.14 8.13 -9.25
C VAL A 63 -0.12 6.77 -8.62
N ALA A 64 -1.20 6.14 -9.01
CA ALA A 64 -1.55 4.80 -8.56
C ALA A 64 -1.28 3.77 -9.65
N TYR A 65 -0.74 2.60 -9.26
CA TYR A 65 -0.51 1.46 -10.15
C TYR A 65 -1.15 0.21 -9.59
N ALA A 66 -1.81 -0.55 -10.44
CA ALA A 66 -2.37 -1.84 -10.10
C ALA A 66 -1.25 -2.89 -9.90
N LEU A 67 -1.16 -3.48 -8.71
CA LEU A 67 -0.24 -4.59 -8.42
C LEU A 67 -0.81 -5.94 -8.82
N GLU A 68 -2.13 -6.00 -8.94
CA GLU A 68 -2.94 -7.15 -9.38
C GLU A 68 -4.09 -6.61 -10.24
N ASP A 69 -4.90 -7.48 -10.83
CA ASP A 69 -6.13 -7.07 -11.49
C ASP A 69 -7.08 -6.44 -10.48
N CYS A 70 -7.40 -5.17 -10.68
CA CYS A 70 -8.14 -4.34 -9.75
C CYS A 70 -9.54 -4.03 -10.25
N ILE A 71 -10.48 -3.93 -9.30
CA ILE A 71 -11.81 -3.36 -9.53
C ILE A 71 -11.93 -2.11 -8.64
N ILE A 72 -12.18 -0.98 -9.27
CA ILE A 72 -12.20 0.33 -8.63
C ILE A 72 -13.53 1.02 -8.91
N CYS A 73 -14.04 1.77 -7.95
CA CYS A 73 -15.06 2.79 -8.16
C CYS A 73 -14.58 4.09 -7.52
N TYR A 74 -15.14 5.19 -7.96
CA TYR A 74 -14.76 6.52 -7.45
C TYR A 74 -16.00 7.35 -7.15
N ILE A 75 -15.78 8.42 -6.41
CA ILE A 75 -16.73 9.46 -6.08
C ILE A 75 -16.00 10.80 -6.10
N GLU A 76 -16.64 11.84 -6.64
CA GLU A 76 -16.11 13.20 -6.61
C GLU A 76 -15.94 13.69 -5.16
N ALA A 77 -14.88 14.45 -4.90
CA ALA A 77 -14.56 14.92 -3.56
C ALA A 77 -15.69 15.76 -2.92
N GLU A 78 -16.34 16.62 -3.71
CA GLU A 78 -17.47 17.43 -3.25
C GLU A 78 -18.66 16.55 -2.81
N GLN A 79 -18.98 15.52 -3.59
CA GLN A 79 -20.04 14.57 -3.25
C GLN A 79 -19.69 13.75 -2.00
N MET A 80 -18.41 13.38 -1.87
CA MET A 80 -17.92 12.67 -0.68
C MET A 80 -18.02 13.54 0.57
N ASP A 81 -17.70 14.82 0.46
CA ASP A 81 -17.78 15.78 1.56
C ASP A 81 -19.24 15.98 2.02
N GLU A 82 -20.16 16.16 1.08
CA GLU A 82 -21.59 16.20 1.39
C GLU A 82 -22.10 14.92 2.08
N LEU A 83 -21.65 13.75 1.63
CA LEU A 83 -22.00 12.49 2.27
C LEU A 83 -21.44 12.37 3.68
N MET A 84 -20.22 12.85 3.92
CA MET A 84 -19.60 12.86 5.24
C MET A 84 -20.30 13.81 6.22
N GLU A 85 -20.85 14.93 5.73
CA GLU A 85 -21.67 15.82 6.57
C GLU A 85 -22.99 15.14 6.98
N LYS A 86 -23.65 14.43 6.07
CA LYS A 86 -24.91 13.71 6.31
C LYS A 86 -24.72 12.44 7.14
N HIS A 87 -23.56 11.77 7.03
CA HIS A 87 -23.28 10.46 7.62
C HIS A 87 -22.04 10.45 8.51
N LYS A 88 -22.23 10.68 9.81
CA LYS A 88 -21.12 10.68 10.81
C LYS A 88 -20.28 9.40 10.80
N SER A 89 -20.89 8.23 10.53
CA SER A 89 -20.17 6.96 10.45
C SER A 89 -19.19 6.93 9.29
N LEU A 90 -19.53 7.51 8.14
CA LEU A 90 -18.65 7.63 6.98
C LEU A 90 -17.48 8.57 7.31
N LYS A 91 -17.76 9.74 7.87
CA LYS A 91 -16.74 10.70 8.31
C LYS A 91 -15.75 10.07 9.29
N ASN A 92 -16.27 9.36 10.30
CA ASN A 92 -15.42 8.65 11.26
C ASN A 92 -14.58 7.55 10.60
N GLY A 93 -15.12 6.85 9.59
CA GLY A 93 -14.37 5.85 8.80
C GLY A 93 -13.20 6.49 8.07
N VAL A 94 -13.40 7.61 7.39
CA VAL A 94 -12.34 8.36 6.71
C VAL A 94 -11.29 8.86 7.70
N LEU A 95 -11.69 9.46 8.81
CA LEU A 95 -10.77 9.92 9.87
C LEU A 95 -9.94 8.77 10.46
N LYS A 96 -10.54 7.59 10.64
CA LYS A 96 -9.83 6.39 11.09
C LYS A 96 -8.73 5.97 10.10
N ILE A 97 -8.99 6.04 8.80
CA ILE A 97 -7.99 5.74 7.75
C ILE A 97 -6.81 6.71 7.86
N TYR A 98 -7.08 8.01 8.00
CA TYR A 98 -6.02 9.00 8.21
C TYR A 98 -5.22 8.73 9.46
N GLY A 99 -5.88 8.48 10.59
CA GLY A 99 -5.21 8.15 11.85
C GLY A 99 -4.30 6.93 11.73
N LEU A 100 -4.73 5.89 11.03
CA LEU A 100 -3.90 4.70 10.77
C LEU A 100 -2.70 5.02 9.87
N ARG A 101 -2.85 5.89 8.86
CA ARG A 101 -1.74 6.32 8.01
C ARG A 101 -0.74 7.17 8.76
N ILE A 102 -1.19 8.12 9.57
CA ILE A 102 -0.31 8.94 10.43
C ILE A 102 0.51 8.02 11.34
N ARG A 103 -0.11 7.08 12.04
CA ARG A 103 0.59 6.11 12.89
C ARG A 103 1.62 5.28 12.12
N LYS A 104 1.31 4.86 10.88
CA LYS A 104 2.29 4.14 10.03
C LYS A 104 3.48 5.03 9.67
N LEU A 105 3.25 6.31 9.39
CA LEU A 105 4.31 7.28 9.08
C LEU A 105 5.19 7.58 10.29
N GLU A 106 4.59 7.82 11.46
CA GLU A 106 5.32 8.03 12.72
C GLU A 106 6.21 6.82 13.07
N ARG A 107 5.65 5.61 12.93
CA ARG A 107 6.44 4.39 13.14
C ARG A 107 7.60 4.28 12.15
N ARG A 108 7.38 4.51 10.85
CA ARG A 108 8.46 4.51 9.85
C ARG A 108 9.55 5.51 10.17
N LEU A 109 9.17 6.72 10.62
CA LEU A 109 10.13 7.73 11.05
C LEU A 109 10.96 7.25 12.25
N SER A 110 10.30 6.68 13.26
CA SER A 110 10.98 6.08 14.41
C SER A 110 11.91 4.94 13.99
N ASP A 111 11.47 4.06 13.11
CA ASP A 111 12.27 2.94 12.60
C ASP A 111 13.53 3.40 11.85
N LEU A 112 13.45 4.53 11.14
CA LEU A 112 14.60 5.13 10.46
C LEU A 112 15.64 5.65 11.45
N LEU A 113 15.22 6.13 12.62
CA LEU A 113 16.11 6.69 13.63
C LEU A 113 16.77 5.62 14.51
N TYR A 114 16.05 4.52 14.79
CA TYR A 114 16.46 3.58 15.84
C TYR A 114 16.74 2.15 15.36
N LYS A 115 16.42 1.79 14.10
CA LYS A 115 16.60 0.44 13.57
C LYS A 115 17.58 0.39 12.41
N ASP A 116 18.38 -0.65 12.34
CA ASP A 116 19.21 -0.92 11.16
C ASP A 116 18.36 -1.37 9.95
N SER A 117 18.96 -1.31 8.76
CA SER A 117 18.28 -1.64 7.51
C SER A 117 17.77 -3.07 7.45
N ALA A 118 18.50 -4.03 8.05
CA ALA A 118 18.10 -5.43 8.04
C ALA A 118 16.86 -5.67 8.91
N THR A 119 16.81 -5.02 10.06
CA THR A 119 15.66 -5.08 10.97
C THR A 119 14.42 -4.45 10.32
N ARG A 120 14.55 -3.25 9.70
CA ARG A 120 13.43 -2.61 8.99
C ARG A 120 12.86 -3.49 7.88
N ILE A 121 13.73 -4.15 7.09
CA ILE A 121 13.28 -5.05 6.03
C ILE A 121 12.54 -6.25 6.62
N LYS A 122 13.08 -6.89 7.67
CA LYS A 122 12.44 -8.07 8.29
C LYS A 122 11.05 -7.75 8.81
N GLU A 123 10.93 -6.66 9.56
CA GLU A 123 9.66 -6.22 10.12
C GLU A 123 8.66 -5.87 9.03
N PHE A 124 9.10 -5.12 7.99
CA PHE A 124 8.26 -4.81 6.84
C PHE A 124 7.70 -6.09 6.18
N ILE A 125 8.53 -7.13 6.01
CA ILE A 125 8.09 -8.39 5.38
C ILE A 125 7.06 -9.11 6.25
N VAL A 126 7.27 -9.15 7.56
CA VAL A 126 6.28 -9.75 8.49
C VAL A 126 4.96 -8.99 8.43
N GLU A 127 4.99 -7.68 8.54
CA GLU A 127 3.80 -6.82 8.44
C GLU A 127 3.09 -6.94 7.10
N TYR A 128 3.86 -7.04 6.00
CA TYR A 128 3.28 -7.25 4.68
C TYR A 128 2.52 -8.57 4.62
N ILE A 129 3.08 -9.66 5.17
CA ILE A 129 2.41 -10.96 5.22
C ILE A 129 1.16 -10.89 6.11
N GLU A 130 1.23 -10.23 7.26
CA GLU A 130 0.08 -10.05 8.16
C GLU A 130 -1.04 -9.21 7.52
N GLU A 131 -0.68 -8.17 6.79
CA GLU A 131 -1.66 -7.25 6.17
C GLU A 131 -2.27 -7.81 4.88
N PHE A 132 -1.49 -8.50 4.04
CA PHE A 132 -1.89 -8.96 2.70
C PHE A 132 -2.05 -10.47 2.58
N GLY A 133 -1.66 -11.22 3.61
CA GLY A 133 -1.75 -12.67 3.61
C GLY A 133 -3.19 -13.18 3.76
N GLU A 134 -3.46 -14.29 3.10
CA GLU A 134 -4.66 -15.08 3.27
C GLU A 134 -4.33 -16.34 4.07
N GLU A 135 -5.23 -16.76 4.93
CA GLU A 135 -5.05 -17.99 5.71
C GLU A 135 -5.19 -19.22 4.79
N LYS A 136 -4.11 -20.00 4.67
CA LYS A 136 -4.06 -21.22 3.88
C LYS A 136 -3.76 -22.41 4.78
N GLY A 137 -4.82 -22.90 5.46
CA GLY A 137 -4.73 -24.09 6.32
C GLY A 137 -3.79 -23.93 7.53
N ALA A 138 -4.11 -24.57 8.65
CA ALA A 138 -3.33 -24.58 9.89
C ALA A 138 -2.89 -23.18 10.40
N GLY A 139 -3.67 -22.11 10.13
CA GLY A 139 -3.35 -20.74 10.59
C GLY A 139 -2.19 -20.06 9.87
N LYS A 140 -1.70 -20.61 8.75
CA LYS A 140 -0.58 -20.05 8.02
C LYS A 140 -1.02 -18.96 7.07
N LEU A 141 -0.46 -17.74 7.25
CA LEU A 141 -0.65 -16.63 6.34
C LEU A 141 0.29 -16.72 5.13
N VAL A 142 -0.28 -16.62 3.94
CA VAL A 142 0.46 -16.58 2.66
C VAL A 142 0.01 -15.36 1.88
N ALA A 143 0.93 -14.44 1.62
CA ALA A 143 0.69 -13.27 0.80
C ALA A 143 1.19 -13.50 -0.64
N ASN A 144 0.55 -12.87 -1.63
CA ASN A 144 1.09 -12.78 -2.98
C ASN A 144 2.35 -11.91 -2.96
N ASN A 145 3.38 -12.34 -3.69
CA ASN A 145 4.62 -11.57 -3.82
C ASN A 145 4.44 -10.48 -4.90
N LEU A 146 3.86 -9.35 -4.50
CA LEU A 146 3.49 -8.26 -5.40
C LEU A 146 4.58 -7.20 -5.57
N LEU A 147 5.59 -7.20 -4.70
CA LEU A 147 6.59 -6.14 -4.63
C LEU A 147 7.94 -6.59 -5.16
N SER A 148 8.52 -5.79 -6.05
CA SER A 148 9.92 -5.94 -6.43
C SER A 148 10.86 -5.55 -5.28
N HIS A 149 12.10 -6.04 -5.31
CA HIS A 149 13.13 -5.63 -4.34
C HIS A 149 13.38 -4.11 -4.35
N LYS A 150 13.18 -3.42 -5.49
CA LYS A 150 13.26 -1.95 -5.59
C LYS A 150 12.15 -1.28 -4.78
N GLU A 151 10.94 -1.78 -4.86
CA GLU A 151 9.79 -1.23 -4.13
C GLU A 151 9.91 -1.49 -2.62
N ILE A 152 10.35 -2.68 -2.22
CA ILE A 152 10.66 -2.97 -0.81
C ILE A 152 11.78 -2.04 -0.31
N ALA A 153 12.82 -1.80 -1.12
CA ALA A 153 13.90 -0.88 -0.79
C ALA A 153 13.40 0.55 -0.57
N ASN A 154 12.49 1.03 -1.44
CA ASN A 154 11.84 2.34 -1.27
C ASN A 154 11.03 2.41 0.03
N LEU A 155 10.20 1.38 0.30
CA LEU A 155 9.33 1.34 1.48
C LEU A 155 10.10 1.22 2.80
N THR A 156 11.30 0.66 2.77
CA THR A 156 12.16 0.46 3.95
C THR A 156 13.34 1.42 4.04
N ASN A 157 13.45 2.36 3.07
CA ASN A 157 14.56 3.31 2.93
C ASN A 157 15.92 2.63 2.98
N THR A 158 16.14 1.70 2.05
CA THR A 158 17.37 0.94 1.94
C THR A 158 17.77 0.71 0.47
N SER A 159 18.85 -0.02 0.21
CA SER A 159 19.24 -0.39 -1.15
C SER A 159 18.56 -1.69 -1.61
N ARG A 160 18.30 -1.80 -2.94
CA ARG A 160 17.82 -3.04 -3.55
C ARG A 160 18.72 -4.24 -3.20
N GLN A 161 20.04 -4.03 -3.15
CA GLN A 161 21.00 -5.07 -2.81
C GLN A 161 20.84 -5.54 -1.36
N THR A 162 20.63 -4.61 -0.43
CA THR A 162 20.38 -4.94 0.98
C THR A 162 19.12 -5.78 1.12
N VAL A 163 18.02 -5.41 0.42
CA VAL A 163 16.78 -6.21 0.40
C VAL A 163 17.05 -7.62 -0.10
N SER A 164 17.75 -7.77 -1.24
CA SER A 164 18.10 -9.07 -1.81
C SER A 164 18.87 -9.95 -0.83
N ASN A 165 19.87 -9.38 -0.15
CA ASN A 165 20.69 -10.08 0.83
C ASN A 165 19.88 -10.53 2.06
N VAL A 166 19.03 -9.63 2.59
CA VAL A 166 18.20 -9.92 3.77
C VAL A 166 17.18 -11.01 3.46
N LEU A 167 16.45 -10.91 2.35
CA LEU A 167 15.46 -11.92 1.94
C LEU A 167 16.12 -13.29 1.70
N SER A 168 17.28 -13.31 1.03
CA SER A 168 18.05 -14.54 0.84
C SER A 168 18.45 -15.18 2.17
N ASN A 169 18.91 -14.38 3.13
CA ASN A 169 19.28 -14.85 4.46
C ASN A 169 18.07 -15.36 5.24
N MET A 170 16.93 -14.66 5.22
CA MET A 170 15.69 -15.09 5.87
C MET A 170 15.21 -16.44 5.30
N ARG A 171 15.27 -16.61 3.97
CA ARG A 171 14.93 -17.86 3.30
C ARG A 171 15.89 -19.01 3.69
N LYS A 172 17.21 -18.77 3.68
CA LYS A 172 18.22 -19.77 4.08
C LYS A 172 18.07 -20.22 5.54
N LYS A 173 17.65 -19.30 6.42
CA LYS A 173 17.39 -19.60 7.85
C LYS A 173 16.01 -20.24 8.10
N GLY A 174 15.22 -20.45 7.06
CA GLY A 174 13.88 -21.01 7.18
C GLY A 174 12.86 -20.09 7.89
N ILE A 175 13.15 -18.77 7.99
CA ILE A 175 12.23 -17.81 8.62
C ILE A 175 11.04 -17.54 7.71
N ILE A 176 11.29 -17.45 6.39
CA ILE A 176 10.26 -17.23 5.37
C ILE A 176 10.39 -18.27 4.26
N LYS A 177 9.25 -18.60 3.64
CA LYS A 177 9.20 -19.15 2.30
C LYS A 177 8.95 -18.00 1.34
N TYR A 178 9.73 -17.92 0.29
CA TYR A 178 9.72 -16.80 -0.66
C TYR A 178 10.05 -17.31 -2.05
N ASP A 179 9.15 -17.08 -2.99
CA ASP A 179 9.31 -17.36 -4.42
C ASP A 179 8.75 -16.22 -5.28
N SER A 180 8.66 -16.41 -6.60
CA SER A 180 8.14 -15.40 -7.53
C SER A 180 6.67 -15.03 -7.30
N ASN A 181 5.90 -15.93 -6.70
CA ASN A 181 4.45 -15.80 -6.62
C ASN A 181 3.96 -15.53 -5.19
N SER A 182 4.69 -16.03 -4.19
CA SER A 182 4.22 -16.01 -2.81
C SER A 182 5.31 -15.73 -1.79
N ILE A 183 4.87 -15.23 -0.64
CA ILE A 183 5.70 -15.02 0.54
C ILE A 183 4.91 -15.42 1.79
N SER A 184 5.53 -16.15 2.71
CA SER A 184 4.93 -16.53 3.99
C SER A 184 5.98 -16.68 5.08
N VAL A 185 5.58 -16.49 6.34
CA VAL A 185 6.38 -16.90 7.51
C VAL A 185 6.23 -18.41 7.69
N ASN A 186 7.30 -19.08 8.11
CA ASN A 186 7.26 -20.54 8.40
C ASN A 186 6.64 -20.84 9.75
#